data_0d29a0083442f13b42c7e89833519c4a
#
_entry.id   0d29a0083442f13b42c7e89833519c4a
#
_cell.length_a   1.000
_cell.length_b   1.000
_cell.length_c   1.000
_cell.angle_alpha   90.00
_cell.angle_beta   90.00
_cell.angle_gamma   90.00
#
_symmetry.space_group_name_H-M   'P 1'
#
loop_
_entity.id
_entity.type
_entity.pdbx_description
1 polymer ?
#
loop_
_entity_poly.entity_id
_entity_poly.type
_entity_poly.pdbx_seq_one_letter_code
_entity_poly.pdbx_strand_id
1 'polypeptide(L)'
;AWYAWVLETHLKNGDLYTKEGYGRIAGTPNAIVIQALTEMLGRFNKPSEIHIKTNSRYLEGMVGAGYVQRWSQNGWQSSTGKEVKNRELWEEAWEAMEPHEITIEYIDKSSYTDVLKREVKTREEKTKDAEWQEFLEREWKSLEKTMGDILGGAACA
;
A
#
# COMPACT_ATOMS: atom_id res chain seq x y z
N ALA A 1 -3.80 -7.63 -0.37
CA ALA A 1 -2.42 -7.80 -0.86
C ALA A 1 -1.46 -6.82 -0.18
N TRP A 2 -0.18 -7.08 -0.30
CA TRP A 2 0.89 -6.27 0.26
C TRP A 2 1.52 -5.38 -0.80
N TYR A 3 2.00 -4.22 -0.38
CA TYR A 3 2.89 -3.36 -1.15
C TYR A 3 4.13 -2.98 -0.34
N ALA A 4 5.16 -2.57 -1.05
CA ALA A 4 6.40 -2.07 -0.45
C ALA A 4 6.99 -0.96 -1.33
N TRP A 5 7.65 0.00 -0.68
CA TRP A 5 8.38 1.06 -1.36
C TRP A 5 9.67 1.41 -0.61
N VAL A 6 10.61 1.96 -1.34
CA VAL A 6 11.87 2.50 -0.79
C VAL A 6 12.06 3.91 -1.32
N LEU A 7 12.39 4.81 -0.42
CA LEU A 7 12.87 6.14 -0.75
C LEU A 7 14.39 6.19 -0.57
N GLU A 8 15.09 6.72 -1.57
CA GLU A 8 16.50 7.03 -1.50
C GLU A 8 16.72 8.53 -1.57
N THR A 9 17.62 9.05 -0.76
CA THR A 9 18.12 10.42 -0.88
C THR A 9 19.59 10.48 -0.55
N HIS A 10 20.31 11.32 -1.28
CA HIS A 10 21.71 11.61 -0.96
C HIS A 10 21.77 12.80 -0.01
N LEU A 11 22.44 12.61 1.12
CA LEU A 11 22.70 13.66 2.09
C LEU A 11 23.79 14.61 1.56
N LYS A 12 23.91 15.79 2.18
CA LYS A 12 24.91 16.80 1.77
C LYS A 12 26.36 16.29 1.84
N ASN A 13 26.63 15.30 2.73
CA ASN A 13 27.93 14.66 2.85
C ASN A 13 28.18 13.53 1.81
N GLY A 14 27.20 13.25 0.93
CA GLY A 14 27.26 12.20 -0.06
C GLY A 14 26.76 10.84 0.39
N ASP A 15 26.42 10.67 1.67
CA ASP A 15 25.86 9.42 2.19
C ASP A 15 24.47 9.16 1.64
N LEU A 16 24.17 7.89 1.38
CA LEU A 16 22.85 7.46 0.95
C LEU A 16 21.96 7.21 2.17
N TYR A 17 20.83 7.91 2.22
CA TYR A 17 19.78 7.66 3.20
C TYR A 17 18.63 6.94 2.53
N THR A 18 18.16 5.85 3.15
CA THR A 18 17.01 5.09 2.67
C THR A 18 15.91 5.01 3.72
N LYS A 19 14.67 5.01 3.26
CA LYS A 19 13.49 4.79 4.07
C LYS A 19 12.55 3.83 3.36
N GLU A 20 12.07 2.85 4.08
CA GLU A 20 11.16 1.81 3.56
C GLU A 20 9.76 1.97 4.12
N GLY A 21 8.77 1.54 3.35
CA GLY A 21 7.40 1.41 3.80
C GLY A 21 6.75 0.15 3.27
N TYR A 22 5.85 -0.39 4.06
CA TYR A 22 5.09 -1.59 3.77
C TYR A 22 3.64 -1.38 4.18
N GLY A 23 2.73 -1.90 3.40
CA GLY A 23 1.32 -1.83 3.73
C GLY A 23 0.55 -3.03 3.19
N ARG A 24 -0.62 -3.24 3.77
CA ARG A 24 -1.57 -4.27 3.36
C ARG A 24 -2.93 -3.65 3.16
N ILE A 25 -3.48 -3.78 1.96
CA ILE A 25 -4.84 -3.36 1.66
C ILE A 25 -5.59 -4.44 0.87
N ALA A 26 -6.90 -4.41 0.96
CA ALA A 26 -7.76 -5.15 0.06
C ALA A 26 -7.93 -4.37 -1.25
N GLY A 27 -7.98 -5.07 -2.37
CA GLY A 27 -8.22 -4.44 -3.65
C GLY A 27 -7.49 -5.12 -4.81
N THR A 28 -7.65 -4.52 -5.98
CA THR A 28 -6.97 -4.98 -7.19
C THR A 28 -5.49 -4.60 -7.16
N PRO A 29 -4.62 -5.27 -7.92
CA PRO A 29 -3.21 -4.89 -8.04
C PRO A 29 -3.02 -3.41 -8.40
N ASN A 30 -3.85 -2.87 -9.28
CA ASN A 30 -3.78 -1.46 -9.67
C ASN A 30 -4.15 -0.52 -8.52
N ALA A 31 -5.20 -0.83 -7.76
CA ALA A 31 -5.59 -0.04 -6.58
C ALA A 31 -4.47 -0.02 -5.52
N ILE A 32 -3.84 -1.15 -5.29
CA ILE A 32 -2.75 -1.28 -4.32
C ILE A 32 -1.54 -0.42 -4.70
N VAL A 33 -1.18 -0.38 -5.98
CA VAL A 33 -0.06 0.42 -6.48
C VAL A 33 -0.34 1.92 -6.33
N ILE A 34 -1.56 2.37 -6.61
CA ILE A 34 -1.96 3.78 -6.41
C ILE A 34 -1.85 4.15 -4.93
N GLN A 35 -2.33 3.30 -4.05
CA GLN A 35 -2.26 3.51 -2.60
C GLN A 35 -0.81 3.60 -2.11
N ALA A 36 0.06 2.72 -2.60
CA ALA A 36 1.49 2.74 -2.28
C ALA A 36 2.16 4.05 -2.71
N LEU A 37 1.82 4.54 -3.89
CA LEU A 37 2.30 5.84 -4.39
C LEU A 37 1.88 6.97 -3.46
N THR A 38 0.63 7.03 -3.08
CA THR A 38 0.09 8.07 -2.19
C THR A 38 0.79 8.05 -0.84
N GLU A 39 0.97 6.89 -0.24
CA GLU A 39 1.65 6.74 1.05
C GLU A 39 3.11 7.16 0.97
N MET A 40 3.82 6.73 -0.07
CA MET A 40 5.22 7.09 -0.28
C MET A 40 5.39 8.61 -0.41
N LEU A 41 4.56 9.25 -1.24
CA LEU A 41 4.60 10.70 -1.45
C LEU A 41 4.26 11.49 -0.19
N GLY A 42 3.40 10.95 0.67
CA GLY A 42 3.07 11.54 1.98
C GLY A 42 4.25 11.64 2.94
N ARG A 43 5.39 11.00 2.64
CA ARG A 43 6.61 11.10 3.44
C ARG A 43 7.42 12.37 3.17
N PHE A 44 7.13 13.08 2.08
CA PHE A 44 7.77 14.35 1.75
C PHE A 44 7.03 15.50 2.45
N ASN A 45 7.79 16.35 3.12
CA ASN A 45 7.24 17.49 3.87
C ASN A 45 7.41 18.84 3.14
N LYS A 46 7.99 18.83 1.95
CA LYS A 46 8.20 20.01 1.10
C LYS A 46 8.19 19.63 -0.37
N PRO A 47 7.91 20.58 -1.30
CA PRO A 47 8.05 20.36 -2.72
C PRO A 47 9.44 19.81 -3.07
N SER A 48 9.47 18.75 -3.86
CA SER A 48 10.70 18.01 -4.19
C SER A 48 10.68 17.53 -5.63
N GLU A 49 11.86 17.30 -6.18
CA GLU A 49 12.04 16.57 -7.42
C GLU A 49 12.16 15.08 -7.07
N ILE A 50 11.25 14.27 -7.63
CA ILE A 50 11.13 12.84 -7.27
C ILE A 50 11.22 12.00 -8.53
N HIS A 51 12.14 11.06 -8.54
CA HIS A 51 12.26 10.06 -9.60
C HIS A 51 11.75 8.71 -9.08
N ILE A 52 10.67 8.21 -9.68
CA ILE A 52 10.02 6.96 -9.27
C ILE A 52 10.46 5.83 -10.19
N LYS A 53 10.90 4.74 -9.58
CA LYS A 53 11.13 3.46 -10.26
C LYS A 53 10.06 2.46 -9.82
N THR A 54 9.36 1.88 -10.78
CA THR A 54 8.24 0.98 -10.49
C THR A 54 8.28 -0.27 -11.37
N ASN A 55 7.83 -1.38 -10.83
CA ASN A 55 7.58 -2.60 -11.58
C ASN A 55 6.12 -2.73 -12.04
N SER A 56 5.34 -1.67 -11.90
CA SER A 56 3.97 -1.59 -12.39
C SER A 56 3.90 -0.85 -13.72
N ARG A 57 3.62 -1.57 -14.80
CA ARG A 57 3.36 -0.96 -16.11
C ARG A 57 2.16 -0.04 -16.08
N TYR A 58 1.17 -0.38 -15.27
CA TYR A 58 -0.01 0.46 -15.09
C TYR A 58 0.34 1.82 -14.49
N LEU A 59 1.09 1.84 -13.39
CA LEU A 59 1.47 3.08 -12.73
C LEU A 59 2.34 3.95 -13.66
N GLU A 60 3.34 3.36 -14.26
CA GLU A 60 4.23 4.05 -15.19
C GLU A 60 3.45 4.66 -16.36
N GLY A 61 2.53 3.90 -16.96
CA GLY A 61 1.71 4.39 -18.07
C GLY A 61 0.77 5.52 -17.67
N MET A 62 0.08 5.41 -16.55
CA MET A 62 -0.88 6.43 -16.11
C MET A 62 -0.21 7.73 -15.66
N VAL A 63 0.89 7.64 -14.94
CA VAL A 63 1.64 8.82 -14.46
C VAL A 63 2.52 9.39 -15.56
N GLY A 64 3.30 8.54 -16.23
CA GLY A 64 4.28 8.97 -17.23
C GLY A 64 3.69 9.61 -18.48
N ALA A 65 2.52 9.15 -18.91
CA ALA A 65 1.80 9.72 -20.06
C ALA A 65 0.94 10.95 -19.70
N GLY A 66 0.92 11.38 -18.45
CA GLY A 66 0.17 12.55 -18.00
C GLY A 66 -1.34 12.36 -17.91
N TYR A 67 -1.82 11.11 -17.86
CA TYR A 67 -3.26 10.83 -17.74
C TYR A 67 -3.83 11.40 -16.45
N VAL A 68 -3.15 11.23 -15.33
CA VAL A 68 -3.62 11.67 -14.01
C VAL A 68 -3.80 13.19 -13.99
N GLN A 69 -2.85 13.94 -14.55
CA GLN A 69 -2.94 15.39 -14.67
C GLN A 69 -4.13 15.81 -15.54
N ARG A 70 -4.32 15.17 -16.68
CA ARG A 70 -5.47 15.45 -17.56
C ARG A 70 -6.80 15.14 -16.89
N TRP A 71 -6.90 14.04 -16.15
CA TRP A 71 -8.11 13.71 -15.39
C TRP A 71 -8.41 14.75 -14.33
N SER A 72 -7.41 15.24 -13.62
CA SER A 72 -7.59 16.31 -12.61
C SER A 72 -8.15 17.60 -13.22
N GLN A 73 -7.81 17.88 -14.46
CA GLN A 73 -8.27 19.06 -15.20
C GLN A 73 -9.64 18.86 -15.88
N ASN A 74 -10.09 17.60 -16.03
CA ASN A 74 -11.31 17.25 -16.76
C ASN A 74 -12.37 16.57 -15.85
N GLY A 75 -12.41 16.96 -14.59
CA GLY A 75 -13.42 16.46 -13.64
C GLY A 75 -13.35 14.97 -13.38
N TRP A 76 -12.18 14.35 -13.53
CA TRP A 76 -11.96 12.93 -13.33
C TRP A 76 -12.77 12.02 -14.27
N GLN A 77 -12.92 12.47 -15.47
CA GLN A 77 -13.56 11.71 -16.56
C GLN A 77 -12.52 11.34 -17.63
N SER A 78 -12.72 10.18 -18.25
CA SER A 78 -11.94 9.77 -19.41
C SER A 78 -12.30 10.61 -20.64
N SER A 79 -11.54 10.47 -21.73
CA SER A 79 -11.82 11.12 -23.01
C SER A 79 -13.20 10.76 -23.59
N THR A 80 -13.79 9.63 -23.18
CA THR A 80 -15.12 9.18 -23.60
C THR A 80 -16.23 9.63 -22.64
N GLY A 81 -15.92 10.45 -21.63
CA GLY A 81 -16.89 10.94 -20.64
C GLY A 81 -17.24 9.96 -19.53
N LYS A 82 -16.60 8.79 -19.48
CA LYS A 82 -16.79 7.84 -18.40
C LYS A 82 -15.95 8.20 -17.19
N GLU A 83 -16.47 7.86 -15.98
CA GLU A 83 -15.71 8.02 -14.76
C GLU A 83 -14.40 7.20 -14.79
N VAL A 84 -13.32 7.81 -14.34
CA VAL A 84 -12.01 7.16 -14.25
C VAL A 84 -12.08 6.00 -13.24
N LYS A 85 -11.57 4.85 -13.62
CA LYS A 85 -11.44 3.71 -12.72
C LYS A 85 -10.47 4.02 -11.59
N ASN A 86 -10.82 3.66 -10.37
CA ASN A 86 -10.10 4.02 -9.14
C ASN A 86 -10.03 5.55 -8.90
N ARG A 87 -11.05 6.27 -9.31
CA ARG A 87 -11.10 7.73 -9.23
C ARG A 87 -10.67 8.28 -7.87
N GLU A 88 -11.28 7.80 -6.79
CA GLU A 88 -11.00 8.29 -5.42
C GLU A 88 -9.52 8.12 -5.05
N LEU A 89 -8.93 6.98 -5.40
CA LEU A 89 -7.52 6.72 -5.14
C LEU A 89 -6.60 7.64 -5.98
N TRP A 90 -6.98 7.90 -7.22
CA TRP A 90 -6.24 8.83 -8.09
C TRP A 90 -6.38 10.29 -7.67
N GLU A 91 -7.53 10.67 -7.13
CA GLU A 91 -7.71 12.02 -6.56
C GLU A 91 -6.76 12.24 -5.38
N GLU A 92 -6.67 11.29 -4.46
CA GLU A 92 -5.73 11.32 -3.34
C GLU A 92 -4.27 11.31 -3.81
N ALA A 93 -3.95 10.46 -4.78
CA ALA A 93 -2.61 10.40 -5.36
C ALA A 93 -2.22 11.72 -6.02
N TRP A 94 -3.13 12.35 -6.74
CA TRP A 94 -2.89 13.64 -7.37
C TRP A 94 -2.60 14.74 -6.35
N GLU A 95 -3.34 14.82 -5.28
CA GLU A 95 -3.07 15.77 -4.19
C GLU A 95 -1.65 15.60 -3.62
N ALA A 96 -1.20 14.36 -3.51
CA ALA A 96 0.16 14.06 -3.06
C ALA A 96 1.23 14.36 -4.12
N MET A 97 0.90 14.22 -5.41
CA MET A 97 1.82 14.42 -6.54
C MET A 97 1.99 15.89 -6.90
N GLU A 98 0.93 16.68 -6.83
CA GLU A 98 0.86 18.05 -7.37
C GLU A 98 1.99 18.97 -6.89
N PRO A 99 2.41 18.98 -5.62
CA PRO A 99 3.49 19.83 -5.13
C PRO A 99 4.87 19.47 -5.67
N HIS A 100 5.04 18.30 -6.27
CA HIS A 100 6.33 17.74 -6.66
C HIS A 100 6.55 17.72 -8.16
N GLU A 101 7.81 17.72 -8.56
CA GLU A 101 8.22 17.36 -9.92
C GLU A 101 8.50 15.85 -9.96
N ILE A 102 7.64 15.11 -10.66
CA ILE A 102 7.69 13.65 -10.69
C ILE A 102 8.08 13.17 -12.07
N THR A 103 9.13 12.34 -12.12
CA THR A 103 9.46 11.48 -13.26
C THR A 103 9.29 10.02 -12.84
N ILE A 104 8.88 9.18 -13.77
CA ILE A 104 8.62 7.77 -13.49
C ILE A 104 9.20 6.89 -14.59
N GLU A 105 9.81 5.78 -14.21
CA GLU A 105 10.27 4.77 -15.15
C GLU A 105 9.89 3.36 -14.69
N TYR A 106 9.67 2.50 -15.66
CA TYR A 106 9.47 1.08 -15.40
C TYR A 106 10.80 0.38 -15.26
N ILE A 107 10.90 -0.47 -14.22
CA ILE A 107 12.02 -1.39 -14.03
C ILE A 107 11.49 -2.76 -13.61
N ASP A 108 12.03 -3.84 -14.19
CA ASP A 108 11.66 -5.19 -13.79
C ASP A 108 12.17 -5.53 -12.38
N LYS A 109 13.38 -5.11 -12.09
CA LYS A 109 14.09 -5.46 -10.86
C LYS A 109 15.08 -4.36 -10.47
N SER A 110 15.12 -4.06 -9.17
CA SER A 110 16.11 -3.18 -8.57
C SER A 110 16.96 -3.93 -7.55
N SER A 111 18.00 -3.27 -7.01
CA SER A 111 18.79 -3.81 -5.89
C SER A 111 17.96 -4.08 -4.63
N TYR A 112 16.79 -3.45 -4.50
CA TYR A 112 15.89 -3.61 -3.37
C TYR A 112 14.83 -4.70 -3.55
N THR A 113 14.58 -5.16 -4.77
CA THR A 113 13.46 -6.05 -5.08
C THR A 113 13.45 -7.31 -4.21
N ASP A 114 14.57 -7.99 -4.08
CA ASP A 114 14.66 -9.24 -3.32
C ASP A 114 14.50 -9.00 -1.82
N VAL A 115 15.07 -7.92 -1.32
CA VAL A 115 14.95 -7.52 0.10
C VAL A 115 13.50 -7.19 0.45
N LEU A 116 12.84 -6.37 -0.38
CA LEU A 116 11.44 -5.99 -0.18
C LEU A 116 10.50 -7.21 -0.26
N LYS A 117 10.70 -8.10 -1.22
CA LYS A 117 9.90 -9.33 -1.34
C LYS A 117 10.06 -10.24 -0.12
N ARG A 118 11.27 -10.38 0.38
CA ARG A 118 11.56 -11.18 1.57
C ARG A 118 10.87 -10.60 2.80
N GLU A 119 10.96 -9.30 2.99
CA GLU A 119 10.33 -8.62 4.12
C GLU A 119 8.80 -8.69 4.06
N VAL A 120 8.22 -8.48 2.89
CA VAL A 120 6.76 -8.65 2.69
C VAL A 120 6.33 -10.07 3.04
N LYS A 121 7.05 -11.09 2.60
CA LYS A 121 6.77 -12.48 2.93
C LYS A 121 6.82 -12.73 4.43
N THR A 122 7.84 -12.21 5.11
CA THR A 122 7.98 -12.33 6.57
C THR A 122 6.81 -11.67 7.30
N ARG A 123 6.39 -10.48 6.87
CA ARG A 123 5.24 -9.78 7.45
C ARG A 123 3.93 -10.50 7.21
N GLU A 124 3.77 -11.07 6.02
CA GLU A 124 2.58 -11.87 5.68
C GLU A 124 2.48 -13.12 6.55
N GLU A 125 3.57 -13.84 6.76
CA GLU A 125 3.62 -15.02 7.64
C GLU A 125 3.28 -14.65 9.09
N LYS A 126 3.89 -13.59 9.64
CA LYS A 126 3.58 -13.10 11.00
C LYS A 126 2.11 -12.68 11.16
N THR A 127 1.53 -12.05 10.14
CA THR A 127 0.13 -11.65 10.17
C THR A 127 -0.80 -12.87 10.19
N LYS A 128 -0.51 -13.87 9.37
CA LYS A 128 -1.27 -15.13 9.36
C LYS A 128 -1.19 -15.85 10.71
N ASP A 129 -0.01 -15.90 11.31
CA ASP A 129 0.17 -16.49 12.63
C ASP A 129 -0.62 -15.75 13.71
N ALA A 130 -0.58 -14.42 13.70
CA ALA A 130 -1.35 -13.59 14.63
C ALA A 130 -2.86 -13.77 14.46
N GLU A 131 -3.36 -13.79 13.22
CA GLU A 131 -4.77 -14.05 12.90
C GLU A 131 -5.20 -15.44 13.37
N TRP A 132 -4.35 -16.44 13.21
CA TRP A 132 -4.59 -17.80 13.67
C TRP A 132 -4.65 -17.90 15.19
N GLN A 133 -3.72 -17.26 15.90
CA GLN A 133 -3.72 -17.24 17.37
C GLN A 133 -4.97 -16.54 17.91
N GLU A 134 -5.37 -15.42 17.32
CA GLU A 134 -6.60 -14.71 17.70
C GLU A 134 -7.85 -15.58 17.48
N PHE A 135 -7.90 -16.32 16.37
CA PHE A 135 -8.97 -17.28 16.08
C PHE A 135 -9.02 -18.37 17.16
N LEU A 136 -7.89 -18.99 17.51
CA LEU A 136 -7.81 -20.03 18.53
C LEU A 136 -8.25 -19.53 19.90
N GLU A 137 -7.86 -18.30 20.28
CA GLU A 137 -8.29 -17.70 21.55
C GLU A 137 -9.80 -17.48 21.60
N ARG A 138 -10.41 -17.03 20.53
CA ARG A 138 -11.88 -16.86 20.45
C ARG A 138 -12.60 -18.19 20.56
N GLU A 139 -12.14 -19.20 19.86
CA GLU A 139 -12.73 -20.55 19.93
C GLU A 139 -12.58 -21.16 21.32
N TRP A 140 -11.42 -20.98 21.94
CA TRP A 140 -11.19 -21.45 23.30
C TRP A 140 -12.13 -20.77 24.31
N LYS A 141 -12.26 -19.46 24.28
CA LYS A 141 -13.19 -18.69 25.14
C LYS A 141 -14.65 -19.14 24.96
N SER A 142 -15.05 -19.39 23.72
CA SER A 142 -16.36 -19.88 23.39
C SER A 142 -16.62 -21.28 24.03
N LEU A 143 -15.64 -22.19 23.96
CA LEU A 143 -15.70 -23.50 24.58
C LEU A 143 -15.75 -23.42 26.11
N GLU A 144 -14.92 -22.59 26.73
CA GLU A 144 -14.91 -22.36 28.17
C GLU A 144 -16.28 -21.86 28.65
N LYS A 145 -16.88 -20.92 27.94
CA LYS A 145 -18.22 -20.40 28.25
C LYS A 145 -19.26 -21.51 28.17
N THR A 146 -19.27 -22.31 27.12
CA THR A 146 -20.21 -23.43 26.92
C THR A 146 -20.06 -24.47 28.01
N MET A 147 -18.83 -24.84 28.35
CA MET A 147 -18.55 -25.78 29.45
C MET A 147 -19.00 -25.22 30.80
N GLY A 148 -18.73 -23.94 31.05
CA GLY A 148 -19.17 -23.24 32.27
C GLY A 148 -20.69 -23.20 32.40
N ASP A 149 -21.40 -22.93 31.32
CA ASP A 149 -22.88 -22.96 31.30
C ASP A 149 -23.43 -24.35 31.57
N ILE A 150 -22.82 -25.39 30.98
CA ILE A 150 -23.22 -26.80 31.23
C ILE A 150 -22.97 -27.21 32.68
N LEU A 151 -21.78 -26.94 33.20
CA LEU A 151 -21.41 -27.29 34.59
C LEU A 151 -22.20 -26.47 35.62
N GLY A 152 -22.42 -25.18 35.33
CA GLY A 152 -23.24 -24.30 36.17
C GLY A 152 -24.69 -24.76 36.22
N GLY A 153 -25.28 -25.19 35.12
CA GLY A 153 -26.60 -25.77 35.04
C GLY A 153 -26.70 -27.09 35.84
N ALA A 154 -25.70 -27.94 35.76
CA ALA A 154 -25.60 -29.17 36.53
C ALA A 154 -25.49 -28.93 38.06
N ALA A 155 -24.78 -27.86 38.45
CA ALA A 155 -24.63 -27.48 39.84
C ALA A 155 -25.93 -26.91 40.46
N CYS A 156 -26.79 -26.31 39.63
CA CYS A 156 -28.09 -25.80 40.06
C CYS A 156 -29.19 -26.88 40.13
N ALA A 157 -28.93 -27.99 39.54
CA ALA A 157 -29.85 -29.15 39.58
C ALA A 157 -29.64 -30.01 40.83
#